data_f67e7b046b7f9d0f0e637c5022c6834c
#
_entry.id   f67e7b046b7f9d0f0e637c5022c6834c
#
_cell.length_a   1.000
_cell.length_b   1.000
_cell.length_c   1.000
_cell.angle_alpha   90.00
_cell.angle_beta   90.00
_cell.angle_gamma   90.00
#
_symmetry.space_group_name_H-M   'P 1'
#
loop_
_entity.id
_entity.type
_entity.pdbx_description
1 polymer ?
#
loop_
_entity_poly.entity_id
_entity_poly.type
_entity_poly.pdbx_seq_one_letter_code
_entity_poly.pdbx_strand_id
1 'polypeptide(L)'
;AGHLVPQDLSRRPVGLQAYLQAWLEGLEQQVESEAAWQLLGLCATAYGPLTTDDLVALDPVTFNVARHVRQAVRPVASVLLGDGEEEHGYVFNHPRLREFFYERLSEREHTAYQKAFVDYGQRCYVQLPQKPCPPYVRRFWTTHLAKVGEWDLLHQVIATGEEQQVWAEMRYA
;
A
#
# COMPACT_ATOMS: atom_id res chain seq x y z
N ALA A 1 -23.80 -25.02 3.04
CA ALA A 1 -22.80 -25.72 2.26
C ALA A 1 -23.30 -25.76 0.82
N GLY A 2 -22.80 -24.84 -0.05
CA GLY A 2 -23.13 -24.82 -1.48
C GLY A 2 -22.36 -25.91 -2.18
N HIS A 3 -23.06 -26.89 -2.74
CA HIS A 3 -22.46 -27.88 -3.62
C HIS A 3 -22.05 -27.21 -4.95
N LEU A 4 -20.74 -27.19 -5.22
CA LEU A 4 -20.21 -26.80 -6.55
C LEU A 4 -20.67 -27.83 -7.58
N VAL A 5 -21.51 -27.43 -8.53
CA VAL A 5 -21.94 -28.29 -9.65
C VAL A 5 -20.82 -28.33 -10.72
N PRO A 6 -20.59 -29.48 -11.39
CA PRO A 6 -19.54 -29.60 -12.40
C PRO A 6 -19.59 -28.54 -13.53
N GLN A 7 -20.76 -28.02 -13.82
CA GLN A 7 -20.98 -26.93 -14.81
C GLN A 7 -20.35 -25.59 -14.39
N ASP A 8 -20.15 -25.35 -13.07
CA ASP A 8 -19.50 -24.12 -12.60
C ASP A 8 -17.97 -24.15 -12.78
N LEU A 9 -17.39 -25.35 -12.90
CA LEU A 9 -15.96 -25.55 -13.14
C LEU A 9 -15.55 -25.28 -14.61
N SER A 10 -16.46 -25.50 -15.54
CA SER A 10 -16.21 -25.26 -16.99
C SER A 10 -16.21 -23.78 -17.39
N ARG A 11 -16.72 -22.91 -16.52
CA ARG A 11 -16.75 -21.45 -16.73
C ARG A 11 -15.62 -20.70 -16.01
N ARG A 12 -14.75 -21.41 -15.27
CA ARG A 12 -13.64 -20.77 -14.58
C ARG A 12 -12.51 -20.49 -15.56
N PRO A 13 -11.99 -19.24 -15.59
CA PRO A 13 -10.85 -18.92 -16.42
C PRO A 13 -9.65 -19.81 -16.07
N VAL A 14 -8.95 -20.29 -17.10
CA VAL A 14 -7.77 -21.14 -16.92
C VAL A 14 -6.59 -20.25 -16.53
N GLY A 15 -6.09 -20.44 -15.30
CA GLY A 15 -4.93 -19.73 -14.79
C GLY A 15 -5.25 -18.55 -13.85
N LEU A 16 -4.28 -18.22 -13.01
CA LEU A 16 -4.41 -17.15 -11.99
C LEU A 16 -4.77 -15.81 -12.63
N GLN A 17 -4.12 -15.46 -13.73
CA GLN A 17 -4.31 -14.16 -14.40
C GLN A 17 -5.74 -13.97 -14.92
N ALA A 18 -6.31 -15.01 -15.56
CA ALA A 18 -7.67 -14.97 -16.05
C ALA A 18 -8.70 -14.98 -14.89
N TYR A 19 -8.41 -15.67 -13.80
CA TYR A 19 -9.22 -15.62 -12.57
C TYR A 19 -9.23 -14.21 -11.98
N LEU A 20 -8.07 -13.57 -11.87
CA LEU A 20 -7.92 -12.22 -11.34
C LEU A 20 -8.61 -11.20 -12.24
N GLN A 21 -8.53 -11.37 -13.57
CA GLN A 21 -9.24 -10.51 -14.52
C GLN A 21 -10.76 -10.59 -14.32
N ALA A 22 -11.32 -11.80 -14.26
CA ALA A 22 -12.74 -12.00 -14.04
C ALA A 22 -13.20 -11.49 -12.66
N TRP A 23 -12.33 -11.63 -11.63
CA TRP A 23 -12.61 -11.10 -10.31
C TRP A 23 -12.61 -9.57 -10.30
N LEU A 24 -11.65 -8.93 -11.01
CA LEU A 24 -11.61 -7.48 -11.17
C LEU A 24 -12.85 -6.94 -11.89
N GLU A 25 -13.25 -7.56 -12.99
CA GLU A 25 -14.47 -7.19 -13.72
C GLU A 25 -15.72 -7.29 -12.81
N GLY A 26 -15.77 -8.32 -11.97
CA GLY A 26 -16.79 -8.44 -10.93
C GLY A 26 -16.69 -7.36 -9.85
N LEU A 27 -15.48 -6.98 -9.47
CA LEU A 27 -15.24 -5.91 -8.50
C LEU A 27 -15.64 -4.54 -9.09
N GLU A 28 -15.28 -4.25 -10.32
CA GLU A 28 -15.67 -3.01 -11.03
C GLU A 28 -17.19 -2.86 -11.13
N GLN A 29 -17.92 -3.97 -11.29
CA GLN A 29 -19.37 -3.95 -11.36
C GLN A 29 -20.05 -3.83 -9.98
N GLN A 30 -19.40 -4.30 -8.91
CA GLN A 30 -19.98 -4.37 -7.56
C GLN A 30 -19.49 -3.25 -6.66
N VAL A 31 -18.36 -2.65 -6.96
CA VAL A 31 -17.70 -1.67 -6.09
C VAL A 31 -17.91 -0.28 -6.65
N GLU A 32 -18.93 0.39 -6.16
CA GLU A 32 -19.04 1.86 -6.19
C GLU A 32 -17.90 2.55 -5.42
N SER A 33 -16.96 1.78 -4.88
CA SER A 33 -15.97 2.23 -3.91
C SER A 33 -14.64 2.53 -4.60
N GLU A 34 -14.49 3.75 -5.08
CA GLU A 34 -13.19 4.34 -5.43
C GLU A 34 -12.15 4.14 -4.31
N ALA A 35 -12.58 4.12 -3.04
CA ALA A 35 -11.74 3.87 -1.89
C ALA A 35 -11.08 2.47 -1.88
N ALA A 36 -11.74 1.44 -2.41
CA ALA A 36 -11.14 0.11 -2.52
C ALA A 36 -10.03 0.07 -3.59
N TRP A 37 -10.24 0.77 -4.72
CA TRP A 37 -9.21 0.91 -5.75
C TRP A 37 -8.02 1.72 -5.25
N GLN A 38 -8.27 2.81 -4.53
CA GLN A 38 -7.26 3.62 -3.88
C GLN A 38 -6.42 2.79 -2.90
N LEU A 39 -7.07 1.98 -2.07
CA LEU A 39 -6.39 1.05 -1.16
C LEU A 39 -5.48 0.06 -1.91
N LEU A 40 -6.02 -0.59 -2.96
CA LEU A 40 -5.25 -1.55 -3.76
C LEU A 40 -4.06 -0.89 -4.46
N GLY A 41 -4.22 0.33 -4.99
CA GLY A 41 -3.14 1.11 -5.60
C GLY A 41 -2.03 1.46 -4.61
N LEU A 42 -2.38 1.90 -3.40
CA LEU A 42 -1.42 2.15 -2.32
C LEU A 42 -0.70 0.87 -1.92
N CYS A 43 -1.42 -0.24 -1.68
CA CYS A 43 -0.81 -1.53 -1.35
C CYS A 43 0.08 -2.09 -2.48
N ALA A 44 -0.27 -1.85 -3.75
CA ALA A 44 0.55 -2.27 -4.89
C ALA A 44 1.86 -1.48 -4.99
N THR A 45 1.80 -0.19 -4.65
CA THR A 45 2.96 0.72 -4.70
C THR A 45 3.87 0.56 -3.47
N ALA A 46 3.32 0.12 -2.33
CA ALA A 46 4.04 -0.07 -1.09
C ALA A 46 5.14 -1.14 -1.19
N TYR A 47 6.22 -0.98 -0.42
CA TYR A 47 7.30 -1.95 -0.29
C TYR A 47 7.14 -2.89 0.91
N GLY A 48 6.09 -2.69 1.71
CA GLY A 48 5.77 -3.51 2.89
C GLY A 48 4.33 -3.32 3.34
N PRO A 49 3.93 -3.97 4.44
CA PRO A 49 2.60 -3.85 5.00
C PRO A 49 2.28 -2.40 5.41
N LEU A 50 1.04 -1.96 5.17
CA LEU A 50 0.53 -0.64 5.54
C LEU A 50 -0.44 -0.77 6.71
N THR A 51 -0.23 -0.01 7.75
CA THR A 51 -1.18 0.08 8.87
C THR A 51 -2.40 0.94 8.48
N THR A 52 -3.45 0.88 9.27
CA THR A 52 -4.59 1.79 9.16
C THR A 52 -4.16 3.25 9.24
N ASP A 53 -3.21 3.56 10.16
CA ASP A 53 -2.70 4.91 10.34
C ASP A 53 -1.82 5.37 9.16
N ASP A 54 -1.03 4.46 8.56
CA ASP A 54 -0.29 4.75 7.33
C ASP A 54 -1.25 5.12 6.19
N LEU A 55 -2.34 4.37 6.00
CA LEU A 55 -3.34 4.63 4.96
C LEU A 55 -4.04 5.97 5.15
N VAL A 56 -4.41 6.30 6.39
CA VAL A 56 -4.99 7.61 6.75
C VAL A 56 -3.99 8.74 6.47
N ALA A 57 -2.71 8.53 6.76
CA ALA A 57 -1.68 9.53 6.52
C ALA A 57 -1.31 9.69 5.03
N LEU A 58 -1.35 8.60 4.26
CA LEU A 58 -1.07 8.61 2.83
C LEU A 58 -2.16 9.30 2.02
N ASP A 59 -3.43 9.04 2.36
CA ASP A 59 -4.57 9.65 1.68
C ASP A 59 -5.66 10.06 2.69
N PRO A 60 -5.49 11.20 3.36
CA PRO A 60 -6.45 11.69 4.35
C PRO A 60 -7.79 12.16 3.74
N VAL A 61 -7.87 12.29 2.43
CA VAL A 61 -9.12 12.65 1.73
C VAL A 61 -10.03 11.42 1.67
N THR A 62 -9.51 10.29 1.20
CA THR A 62 -10.25 9.04 1.07
C THR A 62 -10.37 8.34 2.43
N PHE A 63 -9.30 8.31 3.23
CA PHE A 63 -9.19 7.57 4.49
C PHE A 63 -9.08 8.50 5.71
N ASN A 64 -10.02 9.44 5.86
CA ASN A 64 -9.92 10.43 6.96
C ASN A 64 -10.14 9.84 8.37
N VAL A 65 -10.63 8.60 8.48
CA VAL A 65 -10.79 7.84 9.74
C VAL A 65 -10.64 6.33 9.48
N ALA A 66 -10.22 5.58 10.50
CA ALA A 66 -10.03 4.13 10.45
C ALA A 66 -11.26 3.35 9.92
N ARG A 67 -12.47 3.86 10.14
CA ARG A 67 -13.69 3.25 9.60
C ARG A 67 -13.71 3.21 8.08
N HIS A 68 -13.22 4.25 7.41
CA HIS A 68 -13.18 4.32 5.94
C HIS A 68 -12.19 3.31 5.37
N VAL A 69 -11.04 3.11 6.04
CA VAL A 69 -10.10 2.04 5.68
C VAL A 69 -10.79 0.68 5.76
N ARG A 70 -11.45 0.36 6.88
CA ARG A 70 -12.18 -0.91 7.03
C ARG A 70 -13.30 -1.11 5.99
N GLN A 71 -13.98 -0.05 5.59
CA GLN A 71 -14.98 -0.10 4.52
C GLN A 71 -14.35 -0.39 3.16
N ALA A 72 -13.18 0.21 2.87
CA ALA A 72 -12.44 -0.05 1.63
C ALA A 72 -11.83 -1.46 1.57
N VAL A 73 -11.38 -2.00 2.72
CA VAL A 73 -10.83 -3.37 2.82
C VAL A 73 -11.89 -4.43 2.56
N ARG A 74 -13.13 -4.22 3.04
CA ARG A 74 -14.19 -5.23 3.04
C ARG A 74 -14.40 -5.91 1.67
N PRO A 75 -14.56 -5.20 0.54
CA PRO A 75 -14.77 -5.82 -0.78
C PRO A 75 -13.53 -6.52 -1.33
N VAL A 76 -12.33 -6.18 -0.84
CA VAL A 76 -11.03 -6.69 -1.32
C VAL A 76 -10.32 -7.60 -0.31
N ALA A 77 -11.00 -7.96 0.78
CA ALA A 77 -10.43 -8.77 1.85
C ALA A 77 -9.90 -10.15 1.39
N SER A 78 -10.42 -10.69 0.27
CA SER A 78 -9.97 -11.98 -0.28
C SER A 78 -8.56 -11.91 -0.90
N VAL A 79 -8.02 -10.74 -1.20
CA VAL A 79 -6.71 -10.55 -1.81
C VAL A 79 -5.69 -9.88 -0.88
N LEU A 80 -6.11 -9.48 0.31
CA LEU A 80 -5.26 -8.86 1.32
C LEU A 80 -5.10 -9.76 2.54
N LEU A 81 -3.96 -9.64 3.21
CA LEU A 81 -3.68 -10.13 4.56
C LEU A 81 -3.54 -8.93 5.49
N GLY A 82 -3.70 -9.20 6.80
CA GLY A 82 -3.53 -8.22 7.87
C GLY A 82 -4.86 -7.66 8.35
N ASP A 83 -4.81 -7.01 9.48
CA ASP A 83 -5.94 -6.34 10.16
C ASP A 83 -5.76 -4.81 10.23
N GLY A 84 -4.60 -4.32 9.75
CA GLY A 84 -4.23 -2.91 9.74
C GLY A 84 -3.62 -2.40 11.03
N GLU A 85 -3.36 -3.27 11.99
CA GLU A 85 -2.59 -2.95 13.20
C GLU A 85 -1.08 -2.91 12.90
N GLU A 86 -0.28 -2.38 13.84
CA GLU A 86 1.16 -2.16 13.63
C GLU A 86 1.92 -3.44 13.28
N GLU A 87 1.57 -4.56 13.90
CA GLU A 87 2.22 -5.85 13.67
C GLU A 87 1.71 -6.56 12.40
N HIS A 88 0.49 -6.27 11.96
CA HIS A 88 -0.23 -6.97 10.91
C HIS A 88 -0.85 -6.00 9.90
N GLY A 89 -0.07 -5.06 9.39
CA GLY A 89 -0.52 -4.13 8.34
C GLY A 89 -1.03 -4.86 7.09
N TYR A 90 -1.83 -4.17 6.30
CA TYR A 90 -2.40 -4.71 5.05
C TYR A 90 -1.31 -4.93 3.99
N VAL A 91 -1.31 -6.13 3.40
CA VAL A 91 -0.43 -6.51 2.30
C VAL A 91 -1.16 -7.52 1.40
N PHE A 92 -0.81 -7.62 0.13
CA PHE A 92 -1.36 -8.65 -0.74
C PHE A 92 -1.02 -10.05 -0.21
N ASN A 93 -1.99 -10.97 -0.23
CA ASN A 93 -1.82 -12.35 0.23
C ASN A 93 -0.91 -13.18 -0.71
N HIS A 94 -0.54 -12.64 -1.87
CA HIS A 94 0.39 -13.27 -2.79
C HIS A 94 1.18 -12.21 -3.59
N PRO A 95 2.51 -12.34 -3.77
CA PRO A 95 3.35 -11.38 -4.52
C PRO A 95 2.86 -11.10 -5.94
N ARG A 96 2.37 -12.13 -6.64
CA ARG A 96 1.80 -11.98 -7.99
C ARG A 96 0.58 -11.07 -8.07
N LEU A 97 -0.17 -10.94 -6.98
CA LEU A 97 -1.29 -9.99 -6.90
C LEU A 97 -0.78 -8.56 -6.89
N ARG A 98 0.27 -8.30 -6.09
CA ARG A 98 0.92 -6.99 -6.06
C ARG A 98 1.41 -6.60 -7.45
N GLU A 99 2.13 -7.49 -8.14
CA GLU A 99 2.61 -7.28 -9.51
C GLU A 99 1.46 -6.97 -10.46
N PHE A 100 0.41 -7.80 -10.43
CA PHE A 100 -0.77 -7.66 -11.26
C PHE A 100 -1.48 -6.31 -11.07
N PHE A 101 -1.68 -5.85 -9.83
CA PHE A 101 -2.28 -4.54 -9.56
C PHE A 101 -1.34 -3.40 -9.93
N TYR A 102 -0.05 -3.54 -9.64
CA TYR A 102 0.95 -2.54 -9.98
C TYR A 102 1.04 -2.30 -11.50
N GLU A 103 1.06 -3.33 -12.32
CA GLU A 103 1.13 -3.25 -13.78
C GLU A 103 -0.11 -2.60 -14.42
N ARG A 104 -1.24 -2.56 -13.71
CA ARG A 104 -2.49 -1.95 -14.19
C ARG A 104 -2.62 -0.48 -13.84
N LEU A 105 -1.81 0.03 -12.96
CA LEU A 105 -1.78 1.46 -12.67
C LEU A 105 -1.30 2.22 -13.91
N SER A 106 -1.99 3.29 -14.26
CA SER A 106 -1.51 4.23 -15.25
C SER A 106 -0.24 4.95 -14.76
N GLU A 107 0.56 5.52 -15.66
CA GLU A 107 1.73 6.31 -15.26
C GLU A 107 1.38 7.47 -14.32
N ARG A 108 0.20 8.07 -14.49
CA ARG A 108 -0.30 9.12 -13.62
C ARG A 108 -0.56 8.62 -12.20
N GLU A 109 -1.17 7.44 -12.07
CA GLU A 109 -1.41 6.80 -10.77
C GLU A 109 -0.10 6.37 -10.11
N HIS A 110 0.83 5.76 -10.86
CA HIS A 110 2.17 5.46 -10.36
C HIS A 110 2.84 6.69 -9.76
N THR A 111 2.85 7.80 -10.51
CA THR A 111 3.44 9.05 -10.05
C THR A 111 2.72 9.59 -8.81
N ALA A 112 1.40 9.57 -8.80
CA ALA A 112 0.60 10.08 -7.68
C ALA A 112 0.81 9.25 -6.40
N TYR A 113 0.80 7.92 -6.49
CA TYR A 113 1.05 7.06 -5.34
C TYR A 113 2.48 7.18 -4.82
N GLN A 114 3.48 7.16 -5.71
CA GLN A 114 4.88 7.36 -5.29
C GLN A 114 5.07 8.71 -4.59
N LYS A 115 4.47 9.77 -5.13
CA LYS A 115 4.50 11.09 -4.50
C LYS A 115 3.85 11.07 -3.11
N ALA A 116 2.72 10.38 -2.94
CA ALA A 116 2.06 10.28 -1.63
C ALA A 116 2.98 9.65 -0.57
N PHE A 117 3.73 8.60 -0.92
CA PHE A 117 4.73 7.98 -0.03
C PHE A 117 5.90 8.91 0.28
N VAL A 118 6.40 9.65 -0.71
CA VAL A 118 7.46 10.64 -0.52
C VAL A 118 6.99 11.75 0.42
N ASP A 119 5.83 12.34 0.15
CA ASP A 119 5.24 13.41 0.96
C ASP A 119 4.92 12.93 2.40
N TYR A 120 4.49 11.67 2.55
CA TYR A 120 4.24 11.08 3.87
C TYR A 120 5.52 11.00 4.69
N GLY A 121 6.58 10.43 4.13
CA GLY A 121 7.87 10.35 4.82
C GLY A 121 8.47 11.71 5.12
N GLN A 122 8.36 12.68 4.20
CA GLN A 122 8.83 14.04 4.43
C GLN A 122 8.10 14.73 5.59
N ARG A 123 6.77 14.56 5.70
CA ARG A 123 6.01 15.08 6.84
C ARG A 123 6.48 14.47 8.17
N CYS A 124 6.78 13.17 8.19
CA CYS A 124 7.30 12.50 9.37
C CYS A 124 8.72 13.00 9.73
N TYR A 125 9.58 13.14 8.72
CA TYR A 125 10.96 13.61 8.89
C TYR A 125 11.04 15.01 9.50
N VAL A 126 10.21 15.95 9.04
CA VAL A 126 10.16 17.32 9.57
C VAL A 126 9.69 17.36 11.03
N GLN A 127 8.95 16.33 11.49
CA GLN A 127 8.46 16.25 12.86
C GLN A 127 9.46 15.60 13.84
N LEU A 128 10.59 15.08 13.35
CA LEU A 128 11.63 14.55 14.20
C LEU A 128 12.36 15.67 14.96
N PRO A 129 12.84 15.45 16.20
CA PRO A 129 12.68 14.24 17.02
C PRO A 129 11.40 14.22 17.86
N GLN A 130 10.51 15.22 17.74
CA GLN A 130 9.37 15.43 18.63
C GLN A 130 8.34 14.28 18.52
N LYS A 131 8.24 13.67 17.36
CA LYS A 131 7.33 12.55 17.11
C LYS A 131 8.07 11.39 16.45
N PRO A 132 7.97 10.16 17.00
CA PRO A 132 8.61 8.99 16.39
C PRO A 132 8.05 8.73 14.99
N CYS A 133 8.91 8.33 14.08
CA CYS A 133 8.54 8.01 12.72
C CYS A 133 7.85 6.64 12.67
N PRO A 134 6.76 6.49 11.92
CA PRO A 134 6.09 5.20 11.75
C PRO A 134 7.02 4.11 11.20
N PRO A 135 6.84 2.83 11.58
CA PRO A 135 7.71 1.73 11.15
C PRO A 135 7.83 1.61 9.64
N TYR A 136 6.73 1.83 8.90
CA TYR A 136 6.74 1.83 7.44
C TYR A 136 7.69 2.88 6.87
N VAL A 137 7.58 4.14 7.33
CA VAL A 137 8.41 5.26 6.86
C VAL A 137 9.88 5.01 7.18
N ARG A 138 10.21 4.59 8.39
CA ARG A 138 11.57 4.24 8.82
C ARG A 138 12.21 3.22 7.88
N ARG A 139 11.44 2.22 7.44
CA ARG A 139 11.96 1.09 6.67
C ARG A 139 12.04 1.36 5.17
N PHE A 140 11.09 2.13 4.62
CA PHE A 140 10.88 2.17 3.17
C PHE A 140 10.93 3.55 2.52
N TRP A 141 10.93 4.65 3.29
CA TRP A 141 10.90 5.99 2.70
C TRP A 141 12.09 6.28 1.78
N THR A 142 13.30 5.90 2.19
CA THR A 142 14.49 6.07 1.34
C THR A 142 14.40 5.30 0.04
N THR A 143 13.70 4.17 0.01
CA THR A 143 13.42 3.42 -1.21
C THR A 143 12.48 4.18 -2.14
N HIS A 144 11.44 4.83 -1.58
CA HIS A 144 10.55 5.69 -2.36
C HIS A 144 11.29 6.90 -2.93
N LEU A 145 12.15 7.58 -2.15
CA LEU A 145 12.98 8.69 -2.61
C LEU A 145 13.86 8.27 -3.79
N ALA A 146 14.56 7.15 -3.66
CA ALA A 146 15.40 6.60 -4.72
C ALA A 146 14.59 6.26 -5.99
N LYS A 147 13.38 5.73 -5.83
CA LYS A 147 12.49 5.34 -6.93
C LYS A 147 12.04 6.53 -7.77
N VAL A 148 11.78 7.68 -7.13
CA VAL A 148 11.37 8.91 -7.83
C VAL A 148 12.54 9.81 -8.23
N GLY A 149 13.76 9.47 -7.83
CA GLY A 149 14.96 10.26 -8.16
C GLY A 149 15.19 11.49 -7.28
N GLU A 150 14.62 11.54 -6.09
CA GLU A 150 14.80 12.60 -5.09
C GLU A 150 16.16 12.44 -4.37
N TRP A 151 17.23 12.47 -5.14
CA TRP A 151 18.59 12.18 -4.67
C TRP A 151 19.12 13.19 -3.66
N ASP A 152 18.79 14.47 -3.83
CA ASP A 152 19.26 15.53 -2.92
C ASP A 152 18.66 15.33 -1.53
N LEU A 153 17.34 15.07 -1.45
CA LEU A 153 16.68 14.77 -0.20
C LEU A 153 17.18 13.45 0.41
N LEU A 154 17.38 12.43 -0.42
CA LEU A 154 17.94 11.16 0.03
C LEU A 154 19.35 11.35 0.62
N HIS A 155 20.22 12.11 -0.03
CA HIS A 155 21.55 12.43 0.49
C HIS A 155 21.48 13.23 1.79
N GLN A 156 20.60 14.22 1.87
CA GLN A 156 20.37 14.99 3.10
C GLN A 156 19.99 14.08 4.26
N VAL A 157 19.02 13.18 4.06
CA VAL A 157 18.54 12.22 5.07
C VAL A 157 19.65 11.26 5.53
N ILE A 158 20.57 10.88 4.63
CA ILE A 158 21.67 9.96 4.96
C ILE A 158 22.87 10.72 5.57
N ALA A 159 23.10 11.97 5.19
CA ALA A 159 24.35 12.69 5.45
C ALA A 159 24.36 13.53 6.74
N THR A 160 23.23 13.79 7.36
CA THR A 160 23.18 14.59 8.59
C THR A 160 23.56 13.77 9.82
N GLY A 161 24.63 14.17 10.54
CA GLY A 161 25.34 13.37 11.55
C GLY A 161 24.48 12.93 12.74
N GLU A 162 23.76 13.83 13.42
CA GLU A 162 22.84 13.49 14.51
C GLU A 162 21.61 12.75 13.99
N GLU A 163 21.15 13.11 12.80
CA GLU A 163 20.05 12.46 12.10
C GLU A 163 20.44 11.08 11.53
N GLN A 164 21.71 10.87 11.15
CA GLN A 164 22.25 9.55 10.81
C GLN A 164 22.10 8.57 11.99
N GLN A 165 22.33 9.02 13.21
CA GLN A 165 22.18 8.17 14.39
C GLN A 165 20.71 7.83 14.61
N VAL A 166 19.80 8.78 14.49
CA VAL A 166 18.34 8.55 14.57
C VAL A 166 17.88 7.58 13.49
N TRP A 167 18.35 7.72 12.22
CA TRP A 167 18.01 6.80 11.14
C TRP A 167 18.68 5.43 11.28
N ALA A 168 19.92 5.37 11.80
CA ALA A 168 20.61 4.11 12.06
C ALA A 168 19.92 3.34 13.20
N GLU A 169 19.57 4.01 14.28
CA GLU A 169 18.82 3.41 15.39
C GLU A 169 17.42 2.96 14.94
N MET A 170 16.76 3.71 14.04
CA MET A 170 15.48 3.35 13.45
C MET A 170 15.53 2.14 12.50
N ARG A 171 16.68 1.85 11.87
CA ARG A 171 16.84 0.68 10.98
C ARG A 171 17.07 -0.61 11.72
N TYR A 172 17.55 -0.57 12.96
CA TYR A 172 17.95 -1.75 13.75
C TYR A 172 17.06 -2.01 14.95
N ALA A 173 16.03 -1.19 15.18
CA ALA A 173 14.99 -1.41 16.18
C ALA A 173 13.77 -2.09 15.57
#